data_8e6eb2121abe85f666a7270e71876bbf
#
_entry.id   8e6eb2121abe85f666a7270e71876bbf
#
_cell.length_a   1.000
_cell.length_b   1.000
_cell.length_c   1.000
_cell.angle_alpha   90.00
_cell.angle_beta   90.00
_cell.angle_gamma   90.00
#
_symmetry.space_group_name_H-M   'P 1'
#
loop_
_entity.id
_entity.type
_entity.pdbx_description
1 polymer ?
#
loop_
_entity_poly.entity_id
_entity_poly.type
_entity_poly.pdbx_seq_one_letter_code
_entity_poly.pdbx_strand_id
1 'polypeptide(L)'
;MDDSDEDVAQWESMYDALCDLEQSPVDINHATREDLERIPFLSDDEVADILEYIYRNQEMKTTAELAMIRSLTFTNRRLLPYFIVITPVEKRSSLTLKNIIKYGENILTATGNIPLYERKGDKNGYMGYKYRHSIRYEYRYTDNFRLGIVGAQDAGEPFFSGRNSMGYDFYSYYLSIRKLGRLKALTLGRYKVKMGMGLLVNNDFSIGKTTSMASFNKTGTAIRPHSSRSSGNYMQGGAATVRISPCLDLTAFVSYRYIDATLNNDDGSIATILKTGYHRTETEMKKKNNASQFAAGANLSFMKSHFVGGVSAYYTSLDKRLSPNTNSLYRRYYPHGERFYGMSVDYGYRSGLFSFRGETATGSSHAWATINTMSYRLASNFTMRLVQRYYSYKYYSLFSQSYSDGGRVQNESGVYVGADWKPFGGLLLSYYADAAYFPWARYQASTASRSFDNLFSAVYTTGRLTLTGRYRLKKRQKDNADKTALIYKTDQRARLAALYDGGSWSIKAQIDGTTTVFKERSNGYMASLGGGTTAIRRFAIYATCGYFHTDDYYSSIYSYERGMLYDFSFPSYYGEGIRYALIVKYMPTKRLYVMAKAGTTDYFDRSQVGTALQQVDASSLTDIQLQLRWKF
;
A
#
# COMPACT_ATOMS: atom_id res chain seq x y z
N MET A 1 15.39 2.54 9.16
CA MET A 1 14.51 2.52 7.97
C MET A 1 14.20 3.96 7.66
N ASP A 2 14.56 4.41 6.51
CA ASP A 2 14.32 5.78 6.06
C ASP A 2 12.84 5.90 5.62
N ASP A 3 12.25 7.10 5.70
CA ASP A 3 10.84 7.36 5.34
C ASP A 3 10.46 6.95 3.89
N SER A 4 11.46 6.73 3.05
CA SER A 4 11.27 6.27 1.67
C SER A 4 10.78 4.82 1.58
N ASP A 5 11.21 3.95 2.50
CA ASP A 5 10.81 2.54 2.50
C ASP A 5 9.37 2.35 2.98
N GLU A 6 8.86 3.20 3.88
CA GLU A 6 7.46 3.19 4.31
C GLU A 6 6.52 3.64 3.18
N ASP A 7 6.89 4.66 2.43
CA ASP A 7 6.12 5.11 1.26
C ASP A 7 6.06 4.00 0.18
N VAL A 8 7.15 3.27 -0.05
CA VAL A 8 7.21 2.16 -1.03
C VAL A 8 6.30 1.01 -0.65
N ALA A 9 6.31 0.56 0.61
CA ALA A 9 5.46 -0.53 1.07
C ALA A 9 3.96 -0.19 0.97
N GLN A 10 3.60 1.07 1.17
CA GLN A 10 2.23 1.56 0.99
C GLN A 10 1.81 1.55 -0.48
N TRP A 11 2.68 1.97 -1.39
CA TRP A 11 2.44 1.93 -2.83
C TRP A 11 2.29 0.50 -3.35
N GLU A 12 3.10 -0.44 -2.85
CA GLU A 12 2.98 -1.86 -3.19
C GLU A 12 1.60 -2.42 -2.80
N SER A 13 1.16 -2.16 -1.57
CA SER A 13 -0.15 -2.62 -1.10
C SER A 13 -1.31 -1.99 -1.88
N MET A 14 -1.19 -0.71 -2.27
CA MET A 14 -2.18 -0.04 -3.11
C MET A 14 -2.18 -0.62 -4.53
N TYR A 15 -1.01 -0.92 -5.07
CA TYR A 15 -0.87 -1.55 -6.38
C TYR A 15 -1.52 -2.93 -6.42
N ASP A 16 -1.31 -3.77 -5.40
CA ASP A 16 -1.96 -5.06 -5.27
C ASP A 16 -3.50 -4.92 -5.23
N ALA A 17 -4.02 -3.92 -4.49
CA ALA A 17 -5.45 -3.63 -4.46
C ALA A 17 -6.00 -3.20 -5.82
N LEU A 18 -5.25 -2.40 -6.58
CA LEU A 18 -5.61 -2.02 -7.96
C LEU A 18 -5.55 -3.20 -8.91
N CYS A 19 -4.57 -4.09 -8.77
CA CYS A 19 -4.51 -5.33 -9.54
C CYS A 19 -5.73 -6.22 -9.28
N ASP A 20 -6.15 -6.34 -8.03
CA ASP A 20 -7.36 -7.08 -7.65
C ASP A 20 -8.62 -6.45 -8.25
N LEU A 21 -8.74 -5.12 -8.24
CA LEU A 21 -9.88 -4.40 -8.82
C LEU A 21 -9.92 -4.47 -10.35
N GLU A 22 -8.77 -4.40 -11.03
CA GLU A 22 -8.70 -4.63 -12.48
C GLU A 22 -9.20 -6.03 -12.86
N GLN A 23 -8.91 -7.00 -11.99
CA GLN A 23 -9.35 -8.39 -12.19
C GLN A 23 -10.83 -8.60 -11.85
N SER A 24 -11.37 -7.84 -10.90
CA SER A 24 -12.74 -7.92 -10.41
C SER A 24 -13.34 -6.52 -10.30
N PRO A 25 -13.67 -5.91 -11.46
CA PRO A 25 -14.20 -4.54 -11.51
C PRO A 25 -15.49 -4.39 -10.70
N VAL A 26 -15.70 -3.21 -10.16
CA VAL A 26 -16.93 -2.87 -9.41
C VAL A 26 -18.07 -2.61 -10.39
N ASP A 27 -19.20 -3.28 -10.21
CA ASP A 27 -20.42 -2.94 -10.96
C ASP A 27 -21.02 -1.63 -10.40
N ILE A 28 -20.87 -0.57 -11.18
CA ILE A 28 -21.17 0.79 -10.73
C ILE A 28 -22.66 1.01 -10.43
N ASN A 29 -23.56 0.37 -11.18
CA ASN A 29 -25.00 0.49 -10.98
C ASN A 29 -25.53 -0.26 -9.76
N HIS A 30 -24.76 -1.25 -9.28
CA HIS A 30 -25.07 -2.02 -8.08
C HIS A 30 -24.08 -1.75 -6.94
N ALA A 31 -23.24 -0.73 -7.10
CA ALA A 31 -22.21 -0.39 -6.12
C ALA A 31 -22.82 0.27 -4.88
N THR A 32 -22.40 -0.20 -3.73
CA THR A 32 -22.55 0.53 -2.47
C THR A 32 -21.41 1.54 -2.32
N ARG A 33 -21.53 2.45 -1.35
CA ARG A 33 -20.44 3.35 -1.01
C ARG A 33 -19.16 2.57 -0.67
N GLU A 34 -19.28 1.51 0.11
CA GLU A 34 -18.14 0.68 0.50
C GLU A 34 -17.46 0.02 -0.70
N ASP A 35 -18.22 -0.31 -1.75
CA ASP A 35 -17.64 -0.87 -2.98
C ASP A 35 -16.81 0.16 -3.74
N LEU A 36 -17.30 1.39 -3.88
CA LEU A 36 -16.58 2.48 -4.53
C LEU A 36 -15.36 2.93 -3.71
N GLU A 37 -15.46 2.93 -2.38
CA GLU A 37 -14.35 3.26 -1.48
C GLU A 37 -13.20 2.25 -1.55
N ARG A 38 -13.41 1.05 -2.09
CA ARG A 38 -12.33 0.09 -2.41
C ARG A 38 -11.40 0.60 -3.50
N ILE A 39 -11.85 1.54 -4.34
CA ILE A 39 -11.02 2.15 -5.38
C ILE A 39 -10.13 3.20 -4.71
N PRO A 40 -8.80 2.97 -4.61
CA PRO A 40 -7.94 3.76 -3.73
C PRO A 40 -7.84 5.23 -4.11
N PHE A 41 -7.92 5.54 -5.40
CA PHE A 41 -7.72 6.90 -5.92
C PHE A 41 -8.99 7.77 -5.92
N LEU A 42 -10.18 7.21 -5.68
CA LEU A 42 -11.40 8.01 -5.55
C LEU A 42 -11.42 8.74 -4.20
N SER A 43 -11.76 10.00 -4.21
CA SER A 43 -12.03 10.77 -3.00
C SER A 43 -13.43 10.48 -2.47
N ASP A 44 -13.68 10.85 -1.21
CA ASP A 44 -14.98 10.73 -0.57
C ASP A 44 -16.06 11.56 -1.30
N ASP A 45 -15.67 12.73 -1.80
CA ASP A 45 -16.54 13.60 -2.61
C ASP A 45 -16.87 12.98 -3.96
N GLU A 46 -15.88 12.37 -4.62
CA GLU A 46 -16.09 11.67 -5.90
C GLU A 46 -17.01 10.47 -5.74
N VAL A 47 -16.84 9.70 -4.66
CA VAL A 47 -17.72 8.57 -4.33
C VAL A 47 -19.16 9.05 -4.08
N ALA A 48 -19.33 10.15 -3.34
CA ALA A 48 -20.65 10.71 -3.07
C ALA A 48 -21.36 11.17 -4.36
N ASP A 49 -20.63 11.90 -5.21
CA ASP A 49 -21.20 12.45 -6.45
C ASP A 49 -21.49 11.33 -7.48
N ILE A 50 -20.71 10.24 -7.51
CA ILE A 50 -21.02 9.05 -8.33
C ILE A 50 -22.34 8.41 -7.87
N LEU A 51 -22.51 8.19 -6.57
CA LEU A 51 -23.74 7.61 -6.02
C LEU A 51 -24.94 8.53 -6.22
N GLU A 52 -24.77 9.85 -6.07
CA GLU A 52 -25.81 10.83 -6.34
C GLU A 52 -26.21 10.82 -7.82
N TYR A 53 -25.24 10.73 -8.74
CA TYR A 53 -25.50 10.62 -10.17
C TYR A 53 -26.37 9.40 -10.50
N ILE A 54 -25.98 8.22 -9.96
CA ILE A 54 -26.72 6.97 -10.17
C ILE A 54 -28.14 7.08 -9.57
N TYR A 55 -28.26 7.63 -8.36
CA TYR A 55 -29.56 7.81 -7.71
C TYR A 55 -30.50 8.71 -8.52
N ARG A 56 -29.99 9.83 -9.07
CA ARG A 56 -30.80 10.79 -9.86
C ARG A 56 -31.18 10.25 -11.23
N ASN A 57 -30.29 9.51 -11.88
CA ASN A 57 -30.47 8.99 -13.25
C ASN A 57 -30.95 7.54 -13.29
N GLN A 58 -31.12 6.90 -12.12
CA GLN A 58 -31.49 5.49 -11.90
C GLN A 58 -30.40 4.50 -12.32
N GLU A 59 -29.68 4.74 -13.40
CA GLU A 59 -28.55 3.94 -13.86
C GLU A 59 -27.56 4.78 -14.69
N MET A 60 -26.32 4.32 -14.75
CA MET A 60 -25.32 4.76 -15.72
C MET A 60 -25.32 3.79 -16.88
N LYS A 61 -25.40 4.27 -18.12
CA LYS A 61 -25.45 3.44 -19.34
C LYS A 61 -24.09 3.28 -20.01
N THR A 62 -23.27 4.32 -19.92
CA THR A 62 -21.96 4.36 -20.59
C THR A 62 -20.91 5.02 -19.71
N THR A 63 -19.64 4.66 -19.92
CA THR A 63 -18.51 5.30 -19.23
C THR A 63 -18.33 6.78 -19.62
N ALA A 64 -18.88 7.21 -20.75
CA ALA A 64 -18.86 8.63 -21.17
C ALA A 64 -19.60 9.54 -20.18
N GLU A 65 -20.60 9.03 -19.48
CA GLU A 65 -21.37 9.76 -18.47
C GLU A 65 -20.56 10.17 -17.25
N LEU A 66 -19.39 9.53 -17.00
CA LEU A 66 -18.45 9.97 -15.98
C LEU A 66 -17.99 11.43 -16.20
N ALA A 67 -18.08 11.94 -17.43
CA ALA A 67 -17.79 13.34 -17.74
C ALA A 67 -18.78 14.32 -17.09
N MET A 68 -20.01 13.88 -16.80
CA MET A 68 -21.05 14.69 -16.17
C MET A 68 -20.84 14.85 -14.65
N ILE A 69 -20.02 14.00 -14.03
CA ILE A 69 -19.70 14.06 -12.60
C ILE A 69 -18.59 15.08 -12.39
N ARG A 70 -18.96 16.25 -11.88
CA ARG A 70 -18.05 17.42 -11.81
C ARG A 70 -16.87 17.24 -10.85
N SER A 71 -17.04 16.50 -9.75
CA SER A 71 -15.98 16.26 -8.78
C SER A 71 -14.86 15.39 -9.36
N LEU A 72 -15.16 14.47 -10.29
CA LEU A 72 -14.15 13.60 -10.88
C LEU A 72 -13.06 14.42 -11.58
N THR A 73 -11.81 14.19 -11.19
CA THR A 73 -10.66 14.74 -11.90
C THR A 73 -10.54 14.14 -13.30
N PHE A 74 -9.89 14.84 -14.21
CA PHE A 74 -9.62 14.30 -15.55
C PHE A 74 -8.89 12.95 -15.49
N THR A 75 -7.90 12.83 -14.62
CA THR A 75 -7.16 11.58 -14.39
C THR A 75 -8.07 10.47 -13.91
N ASN A 76 -8.94 10.74 -12.91
CA ASN A 76 -9.83 9.72 -12.36
C ASN A 76 -10.91 9.29 -13.37
N ARG A 77 -11.42 10.20 -14.20
CA ARG A 77 -12.33 9.85 -15.31
C ARG A 77 -11.70 8.87 -16.31
N ARG A 78 -10.40 9.00 -16.58
CA ARG A 78 -9.68 8.09 -17.48
C ARG A 78 -9.31 6.77 -16.84
N LEU A 79 -9.03 6.77 -15.54
CA LEU A 79 -8.66 5.55 -14.80
C LEU A 79 -9.86 4.70 -14.42
N LEU A 80 -10.96 5.31 -14.02
CA LEU A 80 -12.13 4.62 -13.49
C LEU A 80 -12.68 3.51 -14.41
N PRO A 81 -12.77 3.67 -15.75
CA PRO A 81 -13.25 2.64 -16.66
C PRO A 81 -12.49 1.29 -16.60
N TYR A 82 -11.26 1.28 -16.12
CA TYR A 82 -10.48 0.04 -15.94
C TYR A 82 -10.89 -0.75 -14.70
N PHE A 83 -11.63 -0.13 -13.77
CA PHE A 83 -11.96 -0.68 -12.45
C PHE A 83 -13.46 -0.81 -12.21
N ILE A 84 -14.28 -0.45 -13.19
CA ILE A 84 -15.73 -0.55 -13.12
C ILE A 84 -16.28 -1.34 -14.30
N VAL A 85 -17.45 -1.92 -14.08
CA VAL A 85 -18.30 -2.49 -15.13
C VAL A 85 -19.70 -1.87 -15.00
N ILE A 86 -20.38 -1.72 -16.12
CA ILE A 86 -21.73 -1.16 -16.19
C ILE A 86 -22.67 -2.29 -16.60
N THR A 87 -23.47 -2.79 -15.65
CA THR A 87 -24.55 -3.75 -15.94
C THR A 87 -25.91 -3.09 -15.71
N PRO A 88 -26.92 -3.38 -16.54
CA PRO A 88 -28.28 -2.84 -16.31
C PRO A 88 -28.81 -3.25 -14.93
N VAL A 89 -29.55 -2.36 -14.28
CA VAL A 89 -30.09 -2.57 -12.92
C VAL A 89 -30.97 -3.81 -12.84
N GLU A 90 -31.70 -4.15 -13.92
CA GLU A 90 -32.58 -5.33 -14.00
C GLU A 90 -31.82 -6.67 -14.01
N LYS A 91 -30.52 -6.67 -14.36
CA LYS A 91 -29.70 -7.89 -14.46
C LYS A 91 -28.81 -8.11 -13.23
N ARG A 92 -29.44 -8.28 -12.07
CA ARG A 92 -28.67 -8.65 -10.88
C ARG A 92 -28.29 -10.13 -10.94
N SER A 93 -26.99 -10.44 -10.99
CA SER A 93 -26.50 -11.81 -10.94
C SER A 93 -26.78 -12.42 -9.56
N SER A 94 -27.54 -13.52 -9.52
CA SER A 94 -27.80 -14.23 -8.28
C SER A 94 -26.60 -15.09 -7.87
N LEU A 95 -26.19 -14.98 -6.60
CA LEU A 95 -25.12 -15.81 -6.01
C LEU A 95 -25.71 -17.19 -5.66
N THR A 96 -25.77 -18.09 -6.65
CA THR A 96 -26.17 -19.49 -6.47
C THR A 96 -25.00 -20.41 -6.81
N LEU A 97 -24.87 -21.55 -6.13
CA LEU A 97 -23.82 -22.54 -6.42
C LEU A 97 -23.79 -22.94 -7.89
N LYS A 98 -24.98 -23.10 -8.51
CA LYS A 98 -25.11 -23.42 -9.95
C LYS A 98 -24.47 -22.30 -10.82
N ASN A 99 -24.72 -21.05 -10.52
CA ASN A 99 -24.17 -19.92 -11.27
C ASN A 99 -22.67 -19.76 -11.02
N ILE A 100 -22.22 -19.93 -9.79
CA ILE A 100 -20.79 -19.92 -9.45
C ILE A 100 -20.06 -20.94 -10.31
N ILE A 101 -20.48 -22.20 -10.30
CA ILE A 101 -19.83 -23.29 -11.04
C ILE A 101 -19.91 -23.06 -12.57
N LYS A 102 -21.07 -22.62 -13.08
CA LYS A 102 -21.29 -22.50 -14.53
C LYS A 102 -20.61 -21.29 -15.16
N TYR A 103 -20.51 -20.18 -14.44
CA TYR A 103 -20.04 -18.88 -14.97
C TYR A 103 -18.78 -18.36 -14.27
N GLY A 104 -18.21 -19.14 -13.36
CA GLY A 104 -16.96 -18.80 -12.71
C GLY A 104 -15.79 -18.84 -13.68
N GLU A 105 -14.83 -17.93 -13.49
CA GLU A 105 -13.60 -17.85 -14.26
C GLU A 105 -12.42 -18.41 -13.46
N ASN A 106 -11.63 -19.26 -14.09
CA ASN A 106 -10.35 -19.74 -13.59
C ASN A 106 -9.22 -18.86 -14.14
N ILE A 107 -8.33 -18.42 -13.27
CA ILE A 107 -7.18 -17.60 -13.65
C ILE A 107 -5.92 -18.17 -13.03
N LEU A 108 -4.96 -18.55 -13.86
CA LEU A 108 -3.64 -18.97 -13.44
C LEU A 108 -2.63 -17.91 -13.85
N THR A 109 -1.81 -17.45 -12.91
CA THR A 109 -0.73 -16.50 -13.17
C THR A 109 0.57 -17.08 -12.62
N ALA A 110 1.58 -17.25 -13.46
CA ALA A 110 2.93 -17.63 -13.07
C ALA A 110 3.89 -16.48 -13.37
N THR A 111 4.73 -16.13 -12.41
CA THR A 111 5.71 -15.04 -12.55
C THR A 111 7.08 -15.54 -12.12
N GLY A 112 8.11 -15.24 -12.89
CA GLY A 112 9.51 -15.52 -12.58
C GLY A 112 10.39 -14.30 -12.76
N ASN A 113 11.42 -14.17 -11.93
CA ASN A 113 12.49 -13.18 -12.06
C ASN A 113 13.83 -13.91 -12.07
N ILE A 114 14.61 -13.65 -13.10
CA ILE A 114 15.89 -14.30 -13.41
C ILE A 114 16.96 -13.21 -13.45
N PRO A 115 17.73 -13.00 -12.36
CA PRO A 115 18.90 -12.14 -12.39
C PRO A 115 20.00 -12.77 -13.25
N LEU A 116 20.59 -12.00 -14.16
CA LEU A 116 21.74 -12.44 -14.99
C LEU A 116 23.08 -12.27 -14.27
N TYR A 117 23.06 -11.77 -13.05
CA TYR A 117 24.19 -11.63 -12.14
C TYR A 117 24.12 -12.65 -11.00
N GLU A 118 25.20 -12.76 -10.24
CA GLU A 118 25.29 -13.57 -9.03
C GLU A 118 25.72 -12.72 -7.84
N ARG A 119 24.97 -12.83 -6.74
CA ARG A 119 25.31 -12.22 -5.46
C ARG A 119 26.32 -13.10 -4.71
N LYS A 120 27.06 -12.51 -3.80
CA LYS A 120 27.93 -13.31 -2.90
C LYS A 120 27.17 -14.43 -2.20
N GLY A 121 25.93 -14.15 -1.76
CA GLY A 121 25.07 -15.15 -1.13
C GLY A 121 24.68 -16.30 -2.05
N ASP A 122 24.50 -16.06 -3.36
CA ASP A 122 24.18 -17.11 -4.33
C ASP A 122 25.35 -18.08 -4.54
N LYS A 123 26.60 -17.58 -4.40
CA LYS A 123 27.81 -18.40 -4.46
C LYS A 123 28.05 -19.17 -3.17
N ASN A 124 27.80 -18.51 -2.03
CA ASN A 124 28.00 -19.11 -0.71
C ASN A 124 27.20 -18.34 0.35
N GLY A 125 26.26 -19.01 1.00
CA GLY A 125 25.50 -18.46 2.12
C GLY A 125 23.99 -18.52 1.99
N TYR A 126 23.43 -18.56 0.78
CA TYR A 126 22.01 -18.83 0.56
C TYR A 126 21.75 -20.33 0.41
N MET A 127 20.59 -20.75 0.93
CA MET A 127 20.16 -22.16 0.92
C MET A 127 19.50 -22.57 -0.39
N GLY A 128 18.99 -21.61 -1.14
CA GLY A 128 18.28 -21.80 -2.40
C GLY A 128 18.97 -21.10 -3.58
N TYR A 129 18.36 -21.20 -4.72
CA TYR A 129 18.86 -20.62 -5.97
C TYR A 129 18.49 -19.14 -6.15
N LYS A 130 19.15 -18.45 -7.07
CA LYS A 130 19.03 -17.01 -7.30
C LYS A 130 17.70 -16.54 -7.92
N TYR A 131 16.85 -17.46 -8.36
CA TYR A 131 15.59 -17.13 -9.03
C TYR A 131 14.47 -16.87 -8.01
N ARG A 132 13.62 -15.88 -8.31
CA ARG A 132 12.38 -15.61 -7.58
C ARG A 132 11.21 -16.02 -8.46
N HIS A 133 10.24 -16.73 -7.93
CA HIS A 133 9.06 -17.10 -8.67
C HIS A 133 7.82 -17.24 -7.78
N SER A 134 6.66 -17.12 -8.42
CA SER A 134 5.36 -17.30 -7.75
C SER A 134 4.33 -17.87 -8.70
N ILE A 135 3.39 -18.61 -8.15
CA ILE A 135 2.21 -19.11 -8.84
C ILE A 135 0.98 -18.62 -8.07
N ARG A 136 0.01 -18.11 -8.80
CA ARG A 136 -1.29 -17.69 -8.28
C ARG A 136 -2.37 -18.39 -9.08
N TYR A 137 -3.25 -19.05 -8.39
CA TYR A 137 -4.51 -19.55 -8.93
C TYR A 137 -5.66 -18.80 -8.28
N GLU A 138 -6.61 -18.32 -9.07
CA GLU A 138 -7.79 -17.63 -8.61
C GLU A 138 -9.01 -18.13 -9.36
N TYR A 139 -10.04 -18.49 -8.59
CA TYR A 139 -11.37 -18.78 -9.10
C TYR A 139 -12.31 -17.67 -8.65
N ARG A 140 -13.09 -17.09 -9.57
CA ARG A 140 -13.97 -15.99 -9.24
C ARG A 140 -15.28 -16.05 -10.01
N TYR A 141 -16.32 -15.54 -9.38
CA TYR A 141 -17.62 -15.31 -9.98
C TYR A 141 -18.11 -13.91 -9.56
N THR A 142 -18.19 -12.97 -10.53
CA THR A 142 -18.46 -11.56 -10.29
C THR A 142 -17.48 -10.95 -9.24
N ASP A 143 -17.85 -9.90 -8.51
CA ASP A 143 -17.12 -9.41 -7.34
C ASP A 143 -17.58 -10.06 -6.01
N ASN A 144 -18.52 -10.99 -6.09
CA ASN A 144 -19.20 -11.58 -4.93
C ASN A 144 -18.55 -12.86 -4.41
N PHE A 145 -17.89 -13.63 -5.28
CA PHE A 145 -17.23 -14.88 -4.89
C PHE A 145 -15.81 -14.94 -5.44
N ARG A 146 -14.85 -15.15 -4.56
CA ARG A 146 -13.44 -15.32 -4.91
C ARG A 146 -12.80 -16.40 -4.04
N LEU A 147 -12.06 -17.31 -4.67
CA LEU A 147 -11.19 -18.27 -4.03
C LEU A 147 -9.81 -18.10 -4.65
N GLY A 148 -8.77 -18.05 -3.84
CA GLY A 148 -7.40 -17.86 -4.33
C GLY A 148 -6.38 -18.66 -3.54
N ILE A 149 -5.34 -19.11 -4.26
CA ILE A 149 -4.14 -19.74 -3.69
C ILE A 149 -2.94 -19.08 -4.36
N VAL A 150 -1.97 -18.65 -3.55
CA VAL A 150 -0.72 -18.04 -4.01
C VAL A 150 0.42 -18.80 -3.35
N GLY A 151 1.37 -19.28 -4.13
CA GLY A 151 2.66 -19.76 -3.67
C GLY A 151 3.74 -18.79 -4.12
N ALA A 152 4.65 -18.40 -3.23
CA ALA A 152 5.73 -17.47 -3.53
C ALA A 152 7.04 -17.89 -2.86
N GLN A 153 8.13 -17.61 -3.55
CA GLN A 153 9.49 -17.82 -3.10
C GLN A 153 10.35 -16.63 -3.50
N ASP A 154 11.14 -16.14 -2.58
CA ASP A 154 12.14 -15.13 -2.84
C ASP A 154 13.47 -15.77 -3.29
N ALA A 155 14.28 -14.99 -3.98
CA ALA A 155 15.60 -15.44 -4.46
C ALA A 155 16.54 -15.77 -3.30
N GLY A 156 17.12 -16.97 -3.32
CA GLY A 156 17.98 -17.50 -2.27
C GLY A 156 17.28 -18.41 -1.26
N GLU A 157 15.95 -18.55 -1.34
CA GLU A 157 15.20 -19.45 -0.47
C GLU A 157 15.16 -20.88 -1.03
N PRO A 158 15.15 -21.92 -0.18
CA PRO A 158 15.06 -23.30 -0.63
C PRO A 158 13.65 -23.62 -1.15
N PHE A 159 13.59 -24.43 -2.22
CA PHE A 159 12.36 -24.88 -2.85
C PHE A 159 12.33 -26.42 -2.91
N PHE A 160 11.27 -27.05 -2.42
CA PHE A 160 11.17 -28.50 -2.18
C PHE A 160 12.34 -29.08 -1.39
N SER A 161 12.89 -28.28 -0.46
CA SER A 161 14.08 -28.67 0.30
C SER A 161 14.03 -28.15 1.74
N GLY A 162 14.62 -28.88 2.67
CA GLY A 162 14.70 -28.53 4.09
C GLY A 162 13.31 -28.29 4.71
N ARG A 163 13.13 -27.16 5.37
CA ARG A 163 11.85 -26.77 6.00
C ARG A 163 10.76 -26.36 4.98
N ASN A 164 11.13 -26.19 3.71
CA ASN A 164 10.21 -25.91 2.61
C ASN A 164 9.88 -27.17 1.79
N SER A 165 9.72 -28.31 2.43
CA SER A 165 9.45 -29.61 1.78
C SER A 165 8.18 -29.62 0.91
N MET A 166 7.19 -28.75 1.18
CA MET A 166 5.98 -28.57 0.38
C MET A 166 6.16 -27.66 -0.85
N GLY A 167 7.35 -27.13 -1.10
CA GLY A 167 7.68 -26.31 -2.25
C GLY A 167 7.99 -24.87 -1.87
N TYR A 168 7.00 -24.01 -1.92
CA TYR A 168 7.17 -22.58 -1.68
C TYR A 168 7.47 -22.24 -0.22
N ASP A 169 8.22 -21.17 0.00
CA ASP A 169 8.46 -20.62 1.33
C ASP A 169 7.21 -20.03 1.95
N PHE A 170 6.40 -19.38 1.14
CA PHE A 170 5.15 -18.74 1.55
C PHE A 170 3.96 -19.18 0.72
N TYR A 171 2.84 -19.48 1.40
CA TYR A 171 1.55 -19.74 0.78
C TYR A 171 0.50 -18.77 1.33
N SER A 172 -0.32 -18.20 0.45
CA SER A 172 -1.56 -17.52 0.82
C SER A 172 -2.74 -18.24 0.21
N TYR A 173 -3.81 -18.41 0.98
CA TYR A 173 -5.05 -19.02 0.53
C TYR A 173 -6.23 -18.30 1.15
N TYR A 174 -7.29 -18.14 0.38
CA TYR A 174 -8.49 -17.47 0.86
C TYR A 174 -9.75 -17.90 0.10
N LEU A 175 -10.88 -17.83 0.80
CA LEU A 175 -12.23 -17.84 0.25
C LEU A 175 -12.92 -16.56 0.68
N SER A 176 -13.43 -15.77 -0.26
CA SER A 176 -14.14 -14.52 0.02
C SER A 176 -15.52 -14.53 -0.64
N ILE A 177 -16.55 -14.28 0.16
CA ILE A 177 -17.95 -14.16 -0.27
C ILE A 177 -18.45 -12.78 0.13
N ARG A 178 -19.14 -12.09 -0.76
CA ARG A 178 -19.69 -10.76 -0.53
C ARG A 178 -21.14 -10.66 -0.98
N LYS A 179 -21.91 -9.76 -0.37
CA LYS A 179 -23.28 -9.41 -0.76
C LYS A 179 -24.25 -10.61 -0.76
N LEU A 180 -24.17 -11.49 0.25
CA LEU A 180 -25.07 -12.63 0.42
C LEU A 180 -26.13 -12.31 1.50
N GLY A 181 -27.23 -11.68 1.11
CA GLY A 181 -28.30 -11.29 2.01
C GLY A 181 -27.82 -10.31 3.10
N ARG A 182 -27.89 -10.72 4.38
CA ARG A 182 -27.38 -9.94 5.52
C ARG A 182 -25.87 -10.04 5.68
N LEU A 183 -25.24 -11.04 5.10
CA LEU A 183 -23.80 -11.20 5.09
C LEU A 183 -23.18 -10.26 4.04
N LYS A 184 -22.59 -9.15 4.49
CA LYS A 184 -21.93 -8.16 3.62
C LYS A 184 -20.60 -8.67 3.10
N ALA A 185 -19.81 -9.31 3.96
CA ALA A 185 -18.53 -9.91 3.61
C ALA A 185 -18.20 -11.08 4.54
N LEU A 186 -17.63 -12.13 3.99
CA LEU A 186 -17.01 -13.26 4.69
C LEU A 186 -15.68 -13.55 4.03
N THR A 187 -14.63 -13.69 4.80
CA THR A 187 -13.35 -14.17 4.29
C THR A 187 -12.81 -15.24 5.24
N LEU A 188 -12.48 -16.40 4.67
CA LEU A 188 -11.85 -17.53 5.35
C LEU A 188 -10.44 -17.73 4.80
N GLY A 189 -9.51 -18.21 5.63
CA GLY A 189 -8.11 -18.38 5.29
C GLY A 189 -7.27 -17.16 5.66
N ARG A 190 -6.50 -16.59 4.72
CA ARG A 190 -5.67 -15.40 4.98
C ARG A 190 -6.39 -14.13 4.54
N TYR A 191 -6.44 -13.16 5.43
CA TYR A 191 -7.19 -11.93 5.23
C TYR A 191 -6.54 -10.73 5.92
N LYS A 192 -7.02 -9.55 5.56
CA LYS A 192 -6.69 -8.27 6.16
C LYS A 192 -7.94 -7.66 6.77
N VAL A 193 -7.78 -7.01 7.92
CA VAL A 193 -8.85 -6.30 8.64
C VAL A 193 -8.41 -4.89 8.93
N LYS A 194 -9.31 -3.95 8.71
CA LYS A 194 -9.21 -2.57 9.18
C LYS A 194 -10.45 -2.25 10.02
N MET A 195 -10.27 -1.62 11.17
CA MET A 195 -11.34 -1.13 12.03
C MET A 195 -11.14 0.36 12.29
N GLY A 196 -12.22 1.15 12.20
CA GLY A 196 -12.17 2.59 12.40
C GLY A 196 -11.16 3.29 11.46
N MET A 197 -10.35 4.17 12.02
CA MET A 197 -9.26 4.86 11.31
C MET A 197 -7.89 4.15 11.48
N GLY A 198 -7.88 2.96 12.10
CA GLY A 198 -6.71 2.11 12.24
C GLY A 198 -5.85 2.39 13.47
N LEU A 199 -6.36 3.09 14.46
CA LEU A 199 -5.64 3.27 15.71
C LEU A 199 -5.51 1.96 16.49
N LEU A 200 -6.50 1.08 16.36
CA LEU A 200 -6.56 -0.18 17.07
C LEU A 200 -6.11 -1.36 16.21
N VAL A 201 -6.79 -1.59 15.09
CA VAL A 201 -6.52 -2.68 14.16
C VAL A 201 -6.56 -2.17 12.73
N ASN A 202 -5.44 -2.27 12.06
CA ASN A 202 -5.32 -2.10 10.61
C ASN A 202 -4.09 -2.86 10.12
N ASN A 203 -4.29 -3.99 9.49
CA ASN A 203 -3.24 -4.72 8.79
C ASN A 203 -3.43 -4.67 7.26
N ASP A 204 -4.31 -3.81 6.77
CA ASP A 204 -4.36 -3.37 5.39
C ASP A 204 -3.31 -2.27 5.15
N PHE A 205 -3.28 -1.65 3.98
CA PHE A 205 -2.37 -0.53 3.77
C PHE A 205 -2.84 0.72 4.54
N SER A 206 -1.89 1.49 5.07
CA SER A 206 -2.17 2.87 5.49
C SER A 206 -1.98 3.79 4.30
N ILE A 207 -2.68 4.91 4.33
CA ILE A 207 -2.63 5.87 3.23
C ILE A 207 -1.45 6.79 3.48
N GLY A 208 -0.49 6.84 2.55
CA GLY A 208 0.61 7.81 2.59
C GLY A 208 0.12 9.25 2.48
N LYS A 209 0.91 10.22 2.94
CA LYS A 209 0.54 11.65 2.98
C LYS A 209 -0.02 12.18 1.66
N THR A 210 0.48 11.70 0.52
CA THR A 210 0.10 12.16 -0.82
C THR A 210 -1.26 11.61 -1.28
N THR A 211 -1.56 10.36 -0.94
CA THR A 211 -2.86 9.71 -1.23
C THR A 211 -3.90 9.99 -0.16
N SER A 212 -3.47 10.39 1.02
CA SER A 212 -4.32 10.74 2.16
C SER A 212 -5.28 11.87 1.86
N MET A 213 -4.87 12.84 1.03
CA MET A 213 -5.76 13.96 0.67
C MET A 213 -7.11 13.49 0.10
N ALA A 214 -7.14 12.37 -0.59
CA ALA A 214 -8.36 11.86 -1.21
C ALA A 214 -9.19 10.92 -0.31
N SER A 215 -8.60 10.34 0.76
CA SER A 215 -9.19 9.16 1.39
C SER A 215 -9.29 9.18 2.92
N PHE A 216 -9.05 10.32 3.58
CA PHE A 216 -9.17 10.43 5.04
C PHE A 216 -10.54 10.07 5.60
N ASN A 217 -11.62 10.29 4.84
CA ASN A 217 -12.98 10.12 5.30
C ASN A 217 -13.67 8.84 4.80
N LYS A 218 -12.92 7.93 4.16
CA LYS A 218 -13.47 6.64 3.71
C LYS A 218 -13.94 5.80 4.89
N THR A 219 -14.95 4.96 4.65
CA THR A 219 -15.55 4.10 5.68
C THR A 219 -14.51 3.23 6.37
N GLY A 220 -14.54 3.21 7.71
CA GLY A 220 -13.42 2.74 8.50
C GLY A 220 -13.21 1.24 8.51
N THR A 221 -14.29 0.44 8.52
CA THR A 221 -14.18 -1.01 8.74
C THR A 221 -14.25 -1.78 7.44
N ALA A 222 -13.25 -2.61 7.17
CA ALA A 222 -13.19 -3.41 5.97
C ALA A 222 -12.49 -4.76 6.20
N ILE A 223 -12.99 -5.81 5.54
CA ILE A 223 -12.36 -7.12 5.43
C ILE A 223 -11.97 -7.34 3.98
N ARG A 224 -10.73 -7.77 3.74
CA ARG A 224 -10.23 -8.09 2.40
C ARG A 224 -9.45 -9.40 2.42
N PRO A 225 -9.51 -10.24 1.38
CA PRO A 225 -8.63 -11.39 1.26
C PRO A 225 -7.17 -10.93 1.14
N HIS A 226 -6.23 -11.72 1.68
CA HIS A 226 -4.81 -11.49 1.48
C HIS A 226 -4.35 -12.21 0.22
N SER A 227 -4.41 -11.50 -0.90
CA SER A 227 -4.02 -11.99 -2.22
C SER A 227 -2.54 -11.74 -2.56
N SER A 228 -1.81 -11.01 -1.72
CA SER A 228 -0.39 -10.68 -1.92
C SER A 228 0.53 -11.87 -1.69
N ARG A 229 1.73 -11.80 -2.27
CA ARG A 229 2.85 -12.71 -1.98
C ARG A 229 3.64 -12.31 -0.72
N SER A 230 3.30 -11.19 -0.09
CA SER A 230 3.96 -10.70 1.12
C SER A 230 3.64 -11.60 2.32
N SER A 231 4.65 -12.07 3.04
CA SER A 231 4.53 -12.88 4.26
C SER A 231 4.18 -12.05 5.51
N GLY A 232 4.16 -10.74 5.42
CA GLY A 232 3.79 -9.82 6.50
C GLY A 232 2.32 -9.42 6.52
N ASN A 233 1.89 -8.78 7.58
CA ASN A 233 0.63 -8.04 7.72
C ASN A 233 -0.65 -8.76 7.23
N TYR A 234 -0.86 -10.01 7.65
CA TYR A 234 -2.11 -10.74 7.42
C TYR A 234 -2.63 -11.35 8.72
N MET A 235 -3.91 -11.68 8.74
CA MET A 235 -4.57 -12.54 9.73
C MET A 235 -4.87 -13.89 9.08
N GLN A 236 -4.96 -14.98 9.86
CA GLN A 236 -5.26 -16.31 9.35
C GLN A 236 -6.36 -16.96 10.18
N GLY A 237 -7.48 -17.28 9.54
CA GLY A 237 -8.67 -17.85 10.20
C GLY A 237 -9.94 -17.42 9.50
N GLY A 238 -10.79 -16.63 10.15
CA GLY A 238 -12.04 -16.17 9.57
C GLY A 238 -12.43 -14.77 10.02
N ALA A 239 -13.06 -14.02 9.12
CA ALA A 239 -13.63 -12.71 9.41
C ALA A 239 -14.94 -12.52 8.65
N ALA A 240 -15.94 -11.91 9.29
CA ALA A 240 -17.24 -11.66 8.70
C ALA A 240 -17.78 -10.27 9.08
N THR A 241 -18.51 -9.66 8.15
CA THR A 241 -19.35 -8.48 8.40
C THR A 241 -20.80 -8.84 8.12
N VAL A 242 -21.65 -8.70 9.11
CA VAL A 242 -23.07 -9.02 9.06
C VAL A 242 -23.89 -7.77 9.36
N ARG A 243 -24.90 -7.50 8.52
CA ARG A 243 -25.89 -6.45 8.75
C ARG A 243 -26.90 -6.93 9.77
N ILE A 244 -26.88 -6.34 10.97
CA ILE A 244 -27.84 -6.63 12.04
C ILE A 244 -29.15 -5.89 11.77
N SER A 245 -29.05 -4.59 11.42
CA SER A 245 -30.18 -3.74 11.04
C SER A 245 -29.79 -2.81 9.88
N PRO A 246 -30.72 -2.07 9.26
CA PRO A 246 -30.37 -1.14 8.18
C PRO A 246 -29.27 -0.12 8.53
N CYS A 247 -29.11 0.19 9.82
CA CYS A 247 -28.16 1.17 10.33
C CYS A 247 -26.97 0.55 11.09
N LEU A 248 -26.94 -0.77 11.29
CA LEU A 248 -25.99 -1.42 12.20
C LEU A 248 -25.35 -2.65 11.57
N ASP A 249 -24.04 -2.61 11.44
CA ASP A 249 -23.22 -3.70 10.94
C ASP A 249 -22.29 -4.20 12.06
N LEU A 250 -22.19 -5.52 12.22
CA LEU A 250 -21.22 -6.18 13.09
C LEU A 250 -20.14 -6.82 12.24
N THR A 251 -18.90 -6.45 12.49
CA THR A 251 -17.71 -7.09 11.93
C THR A 251 -16.98 -7.83 13.04
N ALA A 252 -16.64 -9.09 12.82
CA ALA A 252 -15.86 -9.89 13.76
C ALA A 252 -14.78 -10.67 13.03
N PHE A 253 -13.67 -10.92 13.73
CA PHE A 253 -12.58 -11.75 13.20
C PHE A 253 -11.95 -12.60 14.28
N VAL A 254 -11.42 -13.76 13.85
CA VAL A 254 -10.58 -14.66 14.66
C VAL A 254 -9.41 -15.10 13.81
N SER A 255 -8.21 -15.04 14.38
CA SER A 255 -6.96 -15.40 13.72
C SER A 255 -6.06 -16.22 14.62
N TYR A 256 -5.52 -17.31 14.09
CA TYR A 256 -4.39 -18.02 14.67
C TYR A 256 -3.34 -18.25 13.59
N ARG A 257 -2.10 -17.81 13.85
CA ARG A 257 -1.01 -17.96 12.90
C ARG A 257 0.34 -18.16 13.59
N TYR A 258 1.23 -18.84 12.90
CA TYR A 258 2.65 -18.80 13.22
C TYR A 258 3.26 -17.50 12.70
N ILE A 259 4.23 -16.97 13.43
CA ILE A 259 4.93 -15.73 13.13
C ILE A 259 6.44 -15.96 13.19
N ASP A 260 7.16 -15.16 12.40
CA ASP A 260 8.61 -15.14 12.42
C ASP A 260 9.07 -14.15 13.48
N ALA A 261 10.00 -14.60 14.33
CA ALA A 261 10.49 -13.79 15.43
C ALA A 261 12.01 -13.94 15.62
N THR A 262 12.65 -12.85 16.03
CA THR A 262 13.95 -12.93 16.66
C THR A 262 13.74 -13.18 18.14
N LEU A 263 14.30 -14.27 18.64
CA LEU A 263 14.21 -14.64 20.06
C LEU A 263 15.43 -14.12 20.82
N ASN A 264 15.26 -13.81 22.09
CA ASN A 264 16.34 -13.54 23.02
C ASN A 264 17.04 -14.88 23.36
N ASN A 265 18.37 -14.87 23.41
CA ASN A 265 19.14 -16.08 23.66
C ASN A 265 19.00 -16.59 25.11
N ASP A 266 18.72 -15.68 26.06
CA ASP A 266 18.74 -15.97 27.50
C ASP A 266 17.49 -16.75 27.96
N ASP A 267 16.31 -16.36 27.46
CA ASP A 267 15.03 -16.88 27.94
C ASP A 267 14.08 -17.36 26.84
N GLY A 268 14.51 -17.26 25.56
CA GLY A 268 13.68 -17.63 24.40
C GLY A 268 12.46 -16.72 24.17
N SER A 269 12.36 -15.60 24.88
CA SER A 269 11.30 -14.62 24.66
C SER A 269 11.45 -13.89 23.31
N ILE A 270 10.38 -13.31 22.81
CA ILE A 270 10.38 -12.59 21.52
C ILE A 270 11.03 -11.22 21.69
N ALA A 271 12.21 -11.01 21.08
CA ALA A 271 12.85 -9.70 21.00
C ALA A 271 12.19 -8.81 19.94
N THR A 272 11.80 -9.40 18.79
CA THR A 272 11.20 -8.65 17.68
C THR A 272 10.34 -9.57 16.82
N ILE A 273 9.11 -9.18 16.52
CA ILE A 273 8.25 -9.82 15.51
C ILE A 273 8.69 -9.31 14.14
N LEU A 274 9.07 -10.22 13.26
CA LEU A 274 9.53 -9.90 11.92
C LEU A 274 8.33 -9.67 10.98
N LYS A 275 8.42 -8.63 10.16
CA LYS A 275 7.42 -8.31 9.13
C LYS A 275 7.90 -8.68 7.72
N THR A 276 9.20 -8.91 7.55
CA THR A 276 9.82 -9.35 6.31
C THR A 276 10.21 -10.81 6.47
N GLY A 277 9.60 -11.70 5.70
CA GLY A 277 9.79 -13.16 5.86
C GLY A 277 10.84 -13.70 4.89
N TYR A 278 12.08 -13.19 4.92
CA TYR A 278 13.16 -13.81 4.16
C TYR A 278 13.74 -15.01 4.93
N HIS A 279 13.88 -16.16 4.23
CA HIS A 279 14.41 -17.41 4.78
C HIS A 279 15.51 -17.99 3.87
N ARG A 280 16.48 -17.16 3.51
CA ARG A 280 17.56 -17.47 2.54
C ARG A 280 18.77 -18.11 3.18
N THR A 281 19.02 -17.80 4.46
CA THR A 281 20.15 -18.33 5.22
C THR A 281 19.66 -19.24 6.36
N GLU A 282 20.53 -20.07 6.91
CA GLU A 282 20.20 -20.90 8.08
C GLU A 282 19.72 -20.06 9.27
N THR A 283 20.33 -18.89 9.49
CA THR A 283 19.94 -17.96 10.57
C THR A 283 18.56 -17.36 10.33
N GLU A 284 18.24 -16.99 9.08
CA GLU A 284 16.90 -16.52 8.71
C GLU A 284 15.88 -17.67 8.85
N MET A 285 16.20 -18.87 8.38
CA MET A 285 15.34 -20.06 8.45
C MET A 285 15.03 -20.49 9.89
N LYS A 286 15.95 -20.31 10.84
CA LYS A 286 15.69 -20.57 12.28
C LYS A 286 14.61 -19.67 12.85
N LYS A 287 14.38 -18.49 12.26
CA LYS A 287 13.35 -17.52 12.67
C LYS A 287 11.97 -17.81 12.09
N LYS A 288 11.89 -18.68 11.07
CA LYS A 288 10.65 -19.03 10.40
C LYS A 288 9.69 -19.76 11.33
N ASN A 289 8.48 -19.22 11.51
CA ASN A 289 7.38 -19.85 12.26
C ASN A 289 7.81 -20.33 13.67
N ASN A 290 8.64 -19.56 14.36
CA ASN A 290 9.21 -19.95 15.66
C ASN A 290 8.43 -19.41 16.86
N ALA A 291 7.34 -18.68 16.61
CA ALA A 291 6.37 -18.24 17.61
C ALA A 291 4.96 -18.30 17.02
N SER A 292 3.92 -18.20 17.84
CA SER A 292 2.53 -18.17 17.41
C SER A 292 1.75 -17.01 18.02
N GLN A 293 0.71 -16.59 17.32
CA GLN A 293 -0.13 -15.47 17.68
C GLN A 293 -1.61 -15.83 17.49
N PHE A 294 -2.38 -15.71 18.56
CA PHE A 294 -3.83 -15.68 18.52
C PHE A 294 -4.32 -14.24 18.52
N ALA A 295 -5.35 -13.92 17.76
CA ALA A 295 -6.02 -12.61 17.79
C ALA A 295 -7.50 -12.78 17.49
N ALA A 296 -8.34 -12.04 18.22
CA ALA A 296 -9.77 -11.93 17.97
C ALA A 296 -10.23 -10.51 18.20
N GLY A 297 -11.24 -10.07 17.48
CA GLY A 297 -11.79 -8.74 17.67
C GLY A 297 -13.11 -8.54 16.97
N ALA A 298 -13.79 -7.48 17.36
CA ALA A 298 -15.08 -7.10 16.81
C ALA A 298 -15.21 -5.58 16.68
N ASN A 299 -16.00 -5.14 15.73
CA ASN A 299 -16.41 -3.76 15.54
C ASN A 299 -17.93 -3.73 15.29
N LEU A 300 -18.61 -2.88 16.03
CA LEU A 300 -20.01 -2.56 15.82
C LEU A 300 -20.09 -1.19 15.17
N SER A 301 -20.43 -1.13 13.89
CA SER A 301 -20.52 0.10 13.10
C SER A 301 -21.97 0.55 12.97
N PHE A 302 -22.22 1.83 13.24
CA PHE A 302 -23.51 2.49 13.08
C PHE A 302 -23.42 3.54 11.98
N MET A 303 -24.42 3.54 11.07
CA MET A 303 -24.55 4.55 10.02
C MET A 303 -26.02 4.89 9.81
N LYS A 304 -26.40 6.15 10.09
CA LYS A 304 -27.76 6.64 9.85
C LYS A 304 -27.71 8.09 9.41
N SER A 305 -28.31 8.38 8.25
CA SER A 305 -28.33 9.73 7.66
C SER A 305 -26.91 10.30 7.52
N HIS A 306 -26.59 11.34 8.27
CA HIS A 306 -25.29 12.03 8.26
C HIS A 306 -24.30 11.50 9.30
N PHE A 307 -24.77 10.70 10.26
CA PHE A 307 -23.95 10.25 11.38
C PHE A 307 -23.38 8.86 11.12
N VAL A 308 -22.10 8.71 11.42
CA VAL A 308 -21.40 7.45 11.43
C VAL A 308 -20.69 7.30 12.77
N GLY A 309 -20.59 6.07 13.27
CA GLY A 309 -19.87 5.80 14.48
C GLY A 309 -19.63 4.31 14.65
N GLY A 310 -18.77 3.94 15.58
CA GLY A 310 -18.50 2.56 15.86
C GLY A 310 -17.73 2.36 17.15
N VAL A 311 -17.80 1.14 17.65
CA VAL A 311 -17.02 0.68 18.80
C VAL A 311 -16.25 -0.55 18.38
N SER A 312 -14.95 -0.55 18.60
CA SER A 312 -14.07 -1.67 18.30
C SER A 312 -13.40 -2.19 19.56
N ALA A 313 -13.20 -3.50 19.61
CA ALA A 313 -12.38 -4.14 20.62
C ALA A 313 -11.57 -5.27 20.01
N TYR A 314 -10.38 -5.50 20.53
CA TYR A 314 -9.58 -6.68 20.16
C TYR A 314 -8.83 -7.24 21.38
N TYR A 315 -8.48 -8.51 21.25
CA TYR A 315 -7.59 -9.24 22.14
C TYR A 315 -6.58 -10.03 21.30
N THR A 316 -5.34 -10.10 21.78
CA THR A 316 -4.31 -10.94 21.16
C THR A 316 -3.39 -11.53 22.22
N SER A 317 -2.95 -12.77 22.00
CA SER A 317 -1.96 -13.44 22.83
C SER A 317 -0.86 -14.06 21.98
N LEU A 318 0.33 -14.09 22.56
CA LEU A 318 1.52 -14.74 22.00
C LEU A 318 1.83 -15.96 22.85
N ASP A 319 2.38 -17.02 22.23
CA ASP A 319 2.86 -18.23 22.93
C ASP A 319 4.14 -17.96 23.74
N LYS A 320 4.88 -16.94 23.37
CA LYS A 320 6.11 -16.48 24.02
C LYS A 320 5.99 -15.02 24.39
N ARG A 321 6.55 -14.65 25.55
CA ARG A 321 6.55 -13.28 26.03
C ARG A 321 7.27 -12.37 25.04
N LEU A 322 6.64 -11.26 24.66
CA LEU A 322 7.29 -10.18 23.92
C LEU A 322 8.15 -9.37 24.90
N SER A 323 9.46 -9.37 24.68
CA SER A 323 10.45 -8.72 25.55
C SER A 323 11.51 -8.02 24.67
N PRO A 324 11.16 -6.88 24.04
CA PRO A 324 12.11 -6.13 23.24
C PRO A 324 13.22 -5.53 24.10
N ASN A 325 14.41 -5.36 23.54
CA ASN A 325 15.49 -4.66 24.23
C ASN A 325 15.11 -3.19 24.48
N THR A 326 14.93 -2.83 25.74
CA THR A 326 14.52 -1.48 26.21
C THR A 326 15.70 -0.61 26.66
N ASN A 327 16.95 -1.07 26.55
CA ASN A 327 18.14 -0.27 26.90
C ASN A 327 18.26 0.99 26.06
N SER A 328 17.78 0.94 24.82
CA SER A 328 17.68 2.14 23.99
C SER A 328 16.46 2.98 24.42
N LEU A 329 16.68 4.27 24.72
CA LEU A 329 15.65 5.17 25.24
C LEU A 329 14.38 5.20 24.38
N TYR A 330 14.51 5.17 23.05
CA TYR A 330 13.40 5.19 22.11
C TYR A 330 12.55 3.90 22.11
N ARG A 331 13.05 2.79 22.70
CA ARG A 331 12.33 1.52 22.83
C ARG A 331 11.69 1.33 24.20
N ARG A 332 11.88 2.25 25.14
CA ARG A 332 11.47 2.10 26.53
C ARG A 332 9.97 1.79 26.71
N TYR A 333 9.13 2.31 25.82
CA TYR A 333 7.68 2.14 25.86
C TYR A 333 7.17 1.21 24.73
N TYR A 334 8.02 0.34 24.20
CA TYR A 334 7.57 -0.68 23.27
C TYR A 334 6.70 -1.72 23.98
N PRO A 335 5.76 -2.38 23.28
CA PRO A 335 4.91 -3.39 23.86
C PRO A 335 5.73 -4.53 24.45
N HIS A 336 5.38 -4.97 25.65
CA HIS A 336 5.98 -6.10 26.34
C HIS A 336 4.90 -6.91 27.05
N GLY A 337 5.07 -8.23 27.16
CA GLY A 337 4.10 -9.14 27.72
C GLY A 337 3.64 -10.22 26.74
N GLU A 338 2.64 -11.00 27.11
CA GLU A 338 2.09 -12.09 26.30
C GLU A 338 0.68 -11.78 25.79
N ARG A 339 -0.08 -10.96 26.50
CA ARG A 339 -1.49 -10.68 26.25
C ARG A 339 -1.70 -9.18 26.07
N PHE A 340 -2.41 -8.81 25.02
CA PHE A 340 -2.70 -7.42 24.71
C PHE A 340 -4.16 -7.29 24.33
N TYR A 341 -4.76 -6.19 24.74
CA TYR A 341 -6.12 -5.84 24.41
C TYR A 341 -6.23 -4.34 24.10
N GLY A 342 -7.29 -3.98 23.43
CA GLY A 342 -7.58 -2.59 23.15
C GLY A 342 -9.02 -2.38 22.76
N MET A 343 -9.46 -1.14 22.93
CA MET A 343 -10.77 -0.67 22.52
C MET A 343 -10.66 0.71 21.88
N SER A 344 -11.56 0.99 20.95
CA SER A 344 -11.68 2.31 20.34
C SER A 344 -13.13 2.67 20.07
N VAL A 345 -13.38 3.96 20.02
CA VAL A 345 -14.63 4.54 19.57
C VAL A 345 -14.32 5.40 18.36
N ASP A 346 -14.97 5.14 17.25
CA ASP A 346 -14.97 6.00 16.08
C ASP A 346 -16.30 6.75 15.96
N TYR A 347 -16.22 7.96 15.41
CA TYR A 347 -17.36 8.87 15.30
C TYR A 347 -17.18 9.77 14.08
N GLY A 348 -18.28 10.21 13.52
CA GLY A 348 -18.23 11.11 12.38
C GLY A 348 -19.58 11.70 11.99
N TYR A 349 -19.48 12.78 11.24
CA TYR A 349 -20.58 13.47 10.61
C TYR A 349 -20.26 13.76 9.16
N ARG A 350 -21.21 13.56 8.26
CA ARG A 350 -21.02 13.78 6.83
C ARG A 350 -22.21 14.50 6.24
N SER A 351 -21.93 15.60 5.55
CA SER A 351 -22.89 16.31 4.70
C SER A 351 -22.30 16.52 3.30
N GLY A 352 -23.03 17.14 2.38
CA GLY A 352 -22.53 17.41 1.03
C GLY A 352 -21.33 18.36 0.97
N LEU A 353 -21.18 19.25 1.95
CA LEU A 353 -20.11 20.25 2.01
C LEU A 353 -19.05 19.94 3.07
N PHE A 354 -19.43 19.23 4.11
CA PHE A 354 -18.62 19.02 5.30
C PHE A 354 -18.58 17.55 5.71
N SER A 355 -17.41 17.03 5.97
CA SER A 355 -17.26 15.73 6.60
C SER A 355 -16.22 15.80 7.72
N PHE A 356 -16.54 15.14 8.82
CA PHE A 356 -15.70 15.00 10.00
C PHE A 356 -15.66 13.54 10.41
N ARG A 357 -14.49 13.02 10.74
CA ARG A 357 -14.29 11.69 11.34
C ARG A 357 -13.22 11.72 12.37
N GLY A 358 -13.41 10.94 13.43
CA GLY A 358 -12.41 10.73 14.46
C GLY A 358 -12.42 9.31 14.98
N GLU A 359 -11.33 8.91 15.57
CA GLU A 359 -11.19 7.70 16.37
C GLU A 359 -10.35 8.01 17.60
N THR A 360 -10.78 7.47 18.75
CA THR A 360 -10.01 7.51 19.99
C THR A 360 -9.88 6.10 20.53
N ALA A 361 -8.65 5.70 20.85
CA ALA A 361 -8.31 4.34 21.25
C ALA A 361 -7.50 4.30 22.54
N THR A 362 -7.67 3.22 23.31
CA THR A 362 -6.89 2.87 24.50
C THR A 362 -6.72 1.35 24.60
N GLY A 363 -5.94 0.86 25.55
CA GLY A 363 -5.77 -0.58 25.75
C GLY A 363 -4.72 -0.92 26.82
N SER A 364 -4.02 -2.02 26.63
CA SER A 364 -3.00 -2.56 27.54
C SER A 364 -1.90 -1.57 27.93
N SER A 365 -1.71 -0.53 27.15
CA SER A 365 -0.75 0.56 27.43
C SER A 365 -1.25 1.55 28.49
N HIS A 366 -2.55 1.52 28.85
CA HIS A 366 -3.23 2.51 29.70
C HIS A 366 -3.01 3.96 29.23
N ALA A 367 -2.85 4.14 27.92
CA ALA A 367 -2.59 5.42 27.29
C ALA A 367 -3.56 5.64 26.11
N TRP A 368 -3.65 6.86 25.63
CA TRP A 368 -4.61 7.26 24.61
C TRP A 368 -3.94 7.57 23.29
N ALA A 369 -4.61 7.24 22.20
CA ALA A 369 -4.33 7.73 20.87
C ALA A 369 -5.63 8.28 20.28
N THR A 370 -5.56 9.42 19.61
CA THR A 370 -6.71 10.01 18.90
C THR A 370 -6.27 10.59 17.55
N ILE A 371 -7.14 10.45 16.57
CA ILE A 371 -7.01 11.10 15.26
C ILE A 371 -8.36 11.67 14.87
N ASN A 372 -8.35 12.90 14.36
CA ASN A 372 -9.53 13.60 13.89
C ASN A 372 -9.25 14.17 12.51
N THR A 373 -10.15 13.97 11.58
CA THR A 373 -10.06 14.46 10.21
C THR A 373 -11.28 15.28 9.87
N MET A 374 -11.06 16.36 9.14
CA MET A 374 -12.12 17.23 8.66
C MET A 374 -11.88 17.54 7.18
N SER A 375 -12.91 17.48 6.37
CA SER A 375 -12.89 17.96 4.99
C SER A 375 -14.04 18.94 4.81
N TYR A 376 -13.73 20.07 4.17
CA TYR A 376 -14.69 21.12 3.90
C TYR A 376 -14.58 21.58 2.45
N ARG A 377 -15.68 21.42 1.68
CA ARG A 377 -15.80 21.87 0.30
C ARG A 377 -16.31 23.32 0.32
N LEU A 378 -15.38 24.26 0.31
CA LEU A 378 -15.67 25.70 0.31
C LEU A 378 -16.37 26.14 -0.99
N ALA A 379 -15.98 25.54 -2.11
CA ALA A 379 -16.59 25.76 -3.42
C ALA A 379 -16.53 24.45 -4.24
N SER A 380 -17.27 24.39 -5.34
CA SER A 380 -17.24 23.21 -6.24
C SER A 380 -15.85 22.85 -6.77
N ASN A 381 -14.94 23.81 -6.76
CA ASN A 381 -13.57 23.70 -7.25
C ASN A 381 -12.50 23.83 -6.16
N PHE A 382 -12.89 23.97 -4.87
CA PHE A 382 -11.94 24.16 -3.77
C PHE A 382 -12.34 23.37 -2.52
N THR A 383 -11.46 22.46 -2.09
CA THR A 383 -11.66 21.61 -0.91
C THR A 383 -10.47 21.77 0.04
N MET A 384 -10.76 22.01 1.31
CA MET A 384 -9.76 22.01 2.40
C MET A 384 -9.89 20.76 3.24
N ARG A 385 -8.76 20.31 3.81
CA ARG A 385 -8.69 19.16 4.73
C ARG A 385 -7.79 19.47 5.91
N LEU A 386 -8.21 18.99 7.06
CA LEU A 386 -7.47 19.11 8.31
C LEU A 386 -7.36 17.72 8.94
N VAL A 387 -6.18 17.38 9.46
CA VAL A 387 -5.99 16.21 10.35
C VAL A 387 -5.31 16.67 11.61
N GLN A 388 -5.92 16.40 12.73
CA GLN A 388 -5.31 16.51 14.05
C GLN A 388 -5.07 15.12 14.58
N ARG A 389 -3.87 14.86 15.14
CA ARG A 389 -3.52 13.59 15.75
C ARG A 389 -2.74 13.79 17.04
N TYR A 390 -3.02 12.92 17.99
CA TYR A 390 -2.29 12.81 19.23
C TYR A 390 -2.13 11.33 19.60
N TYR A 391 -0.91 10.86 19.65
CA TYR A 391 -0.54 9.51 20.03
C TYR A 391 0.43 9.59 21.20
N SER A 392 -0.03 9.19 22.40
CA SER A 392 0.83 9.14 23.57
C SER A 392 2.10 8.32 23.30
N TYR A 393 3.23 8.74 23.85
CA TYR A 393 4.48 7.97 23.74
C TYR A 393 4.41 6.61 24.45
N LYS A 394 3.43 6.40 25.33
CA LYS A 394 3.15 5.12 25.99
C LYS A 394 2.16 4.26 25.22
N TYR A 395 1.37 4.84 24.30
CA TYR A 395 0.37 4.09 23.54
C TYR A 395 1.02 3.07 22.62
N TYR A 396 0.45 1.88 22.55
CA TYR A 396 0.75 0.88 21.54
C TYR A 396 -0.45 -0.03 21.28
N SER A 397 -0.58 -0.49 20.04
CA SER A 397 -1.34 -1.66 19.64
C SER A 397 -0.51 -2.44 18.62
N LEU A 398 -0.48 -3.78 18.74
CA LEU A 398 0.35 -4.63 17.86
C LEU A 398 -0.10 -4.57 16.39
N PHE A 399 -1.35 -4.18 16.14
CA PHE A 399 -1.96 -4.13 14.83
C PHE A 399 -2.30 -2.70 14.37
N SER A 400 -1.93 -1.67 15.12
CA SER A 400 -2.22 -0.30 14.75
C SER A 400 -1.40 0.13 13.54
N GLN A 401 -2.10 0.74 12.59
CA GLN A 401 -1.51 1.45 11.45
C GLN A 401 -2.46 2.56 11.03
N SER A 402 -2.08 3.80 11.25
CA SER A 402 -2.86 4.99 10.93
C SER A 402 -1.93 6.09 10.43
N TYR A 403 -2.51 7.22 10.03
CA TYR A 403 -1.76 8.35 9.54
C TYR A 403 -0.76 8.87 10.60
N SER A 404 0.52 8.88 10.29
CA SER A 404 1.58 9.39 11.15
C SER A 404 2.78 9.86 10.34
N ASP A 405 3.57 10.80 10.88
CA ASP A 405 4.86 11.21 10.31
C ASP A 405 6.01 10.32 10.81
N GLY A 406 5.84 9.75 12.01
CA GLY A 406 6.81 8.85 12.62
C GLY A 406 6.70 7.38 12.21
N GLY A 407 5.74 7.01 11.36
CA GLY A 407 5.51 5.64 10.87
C GLY A 407 4.88 4.69 11.88
N ARG A 408 4.49 5.19 13.09
CA ARG A 408 3.83 4.42 14.15
C ARG A 408 2.74 5.22 14.82
N VAL A 409 1.71 4.54 15.28
CA VAL A 409 0.68 5.12 16.15
C VAL A 409 1.21 5.16 17.58
N GLN A 410 2.25 5.94 17.80
CA GLN A 410 2.92 6.12 19.10
C GLN A 410 3.80 7.37 19.06
N ASN A 411 3.88 8.10 20.18
CA ASN A 411 4.83 9.19 20.37
C ASN A 411 4.73 10.30 19.32
N GLU A 412 3.52 10.78 19.01
CA GLU A 412 3.35 11.82 18.00
C GLU A 412 2.15 12.71 18.32
N SER A 413 2.36 14.02 18.23
CA SER A 413 1.30 15.03 18.19
C SER A 413 1.47 15.87 16.95
N GLY A 414 0.43 16.01 16.11
CA GLY A 414 0.62 16.72 14.85
C GLY A 414 -0.66 17.27 14.25
N VAL A 415 -0.47 18.22 13.36
CA VAL A 415 -1.53 18.86 12.58
C VAL A 415 -1.10 18.89 11.12
N TYR A 416 -2.00 18.41 10.27
CA TYR A 416 -1.90 18.45 8.83
C TYR A 416 -3.00 19.34 8.27
N VAL A 417 -2.64 20.23 7.36
CA VAL A 417 -3.56 21.07 6.58
C VAL A 417 -3.30 20.84 5.11
N GLY A 418 -4.34 20.53 4.35
CA GLY A 418 -4.25 20.33 2.90
C GLY A 418 -5.34 21.08 2.15
N ALA A 419 -5.07 21.41 0.89
CA ALA A 419 -6.03 22.03 0.00
C ALA A 419 -5.86 21.51 -1.43
N ASP A 420 -7.01 21.29 -2.10
CA ASP A 420 -7.09 21.02 -3.53
C ASP A 420 -7.88 22.13 -4.20
N TRP A 421 -7.32 22.71 -5.24
CA TRP A 421 -7.93 23.81 -6.00
C TRP A 421 -7.90 23.52 -7.51
N LYS A 422 -9.07 23.65 -8.14
CA LYS A 422 -9.27 23.52 -9.59
C LYS A 422 -9.66 24.89 -10.17
N PRO A 423 -8.72 25.84 -10.37
CA PRO A 423 -9.04 27.21 -10.78
C PRO A 423 -9.76 27.27 -12.13
N PHE A 424 -9.41 26.37 -13.05
CA PHE A 424 -10.07 26.22 -14.35
C PHE A 424 -9.98 24.78 -14.85
N GLY A 425 -10.69 24.46 -15.92
CA GLY A 425 -10.69 23.12 -16.50
C GLY A 425 -9.27 22.65 -16.88
N GLY A 426 -8.91 21.46 -16.42
CA GLY A 426 -7.61 20.84 -16.70
C GLY A 426 -6.50 21.14 -15.69
N LEU A 427 -6.59 22.16 -14.83
CA LEU A 427 -5.58 22.43 -13.80
C LEU A 427 -6.06 21.97 -12.43
N LEU A 428 -5.27 21.16 -11.76
CA LEU A 428 -5.41 20.78 -10.36
C LEU A 428 -4.15 21.22 -9.61
N LEU A 429 -4.34 22.08 -8.62
CA LEU A 429 -3.30 22.49 -7.66
C LEU A 429 -3.58 21.81 -6.32
N SER A 430 -2.59 21.18 -5.75
CA SER A 430 -2.68 20.53 -4.43
C SER A 430 -1.53 20.99 -3.56
N TYR A 431 -1.84 21.35 -2.32
CA TYR A 431 -0.86 21.73 -1.32
C TYR A 431 -1.16 21.06 0.01
N TYR A 432 -0.13 20.64 0.74
CA TYR A 432 -0.25 20.34 2.15
C TYR A 432 0.95 20.84 2.96
N ALA A 433 0.68 21.08 4.24
CA ALA A 433 1.66 21.25 5.29
C ALA A 433 1.31 20.35 6.48
N ASP A 434 2.29 19.63 7.00
CA ASP A 434 2.17 18.71 8.12
C ASP A 434 3.27 19.01 9.14
N ALA A 435 2.86 19.36 10.35
CA ALA A 435 3.76 19.61 11.48
C ALA A 435 3.55 18.52 12.53
N ALA A 436 4.64 17.89 12.96
CA ALA A 436 4.63 16.85 13.97
C ALA A 436 5.64 17.14 15.09
N TYR A 437 5.22 16.89 16.32
CA TYR A 437 6.03 16.93 17.53
C TYR A 437 6.05 15.55 18.18
N PHE A 438 7.24 15.12 18.57
CA PHE A 438 7.50 13.83 19.20
C PHE A 438 8.01 14.09 20.61
N PRO A 439 7.18 13.92 21.64
CA PRO A 439 7.56 14.27 23.03
C PRO A 439 8.60 13.33 23.64
N TRP A 440 8.84 12.15 23.06
CA TRP A 440 9.80 11.17 23.51
C TRP A 440 10.85 10.89 22.44
N ALA A 441 12.00 10.33 22.86
CA ALA A 441 13.08 9.91 21.97
C ALA A 441 12.59 8.98 20.84
N ARG A 442 13.21 9.10 19.66
CA ARG A 442 13.02 8.25 18.48
C ARG A 442 14.36 7.68 18.02
N TYR A 443 14.31 6.74 17.09
CA TYR A 443 15.53 6.30 16.40
C TYR A 443 16.24 7.50 15.74
N GLN A 444 17.50 7.71 16.08
CA GLN A 444 18.31 8.87 15.67
C GLN A 444 17.82 10.25 16.20
N ALA A 445 17.03 10.29 17.24
CA ALA A 445 16.69 11.51 17.96
C ALA A 445 16.55 11.18 19.45
N SER A 446 17.59 11.46 20.21
CA SER A 446 17.75 11.08 21.63
C SER A 446 16.83 11.84 22.58
N THR A 447 16.24 12.95 22.14
CA THR A 447 15.31 13.78 22.91
C THR A 447 14.03 14.07 22.13
N ALA A 448 13.12 14.85 22.72
CA ALA A 448 11.94 15.35 22.03
C ALA A 448 12.32 16.09 20.75
N SER A 449 11.59 15.84 19.67
CA SER A 449 11.96 16.31 18.33
C SER A 449 10.76 16.76 17.51
N ARG A 450 11.03 17.51 16.45
CA ARG A 450 10.01 18.05 15.54
C ARG A 450 10.27 17.64 14.11
N SER A 451 9.18 17.56 13.33
CA SER A 451 9.20 17.36 11.89
C SER A 451 8.24 18.33 11.23
N PHE A 452 8.61 18.78 10.05
CA PHE A 452 7.76 19.60 9.20
C PHE A 452 7.88 19.08 7.76
N ASP A 453 6.75 18.82 7.12
CA ASP A 453 6.67 18.25 5.78
C ASP A 453 5.64 19.02 4.97
N ASN A 454 6.03 19.58 3.84
CA ASN A 454 5.09 20.20 2.93
C ASN A 454 5.31 19.74 1.50
N LEU A 455 4.23 19.79 0.74
CA LEU A 455 4.25 19.42 -0.67
C LEU A 455 3.33 20.35 -1.45
N PHE A 456 3.83 20.83 -2.57
CA PHE A 456 3.06 21.48 -3.62
C PHE A 456 3.05 20.59 -4.86
N SER A 457 1.90 20.43 -5.48
CA SER A 457 1.72 19.68 -6.71
C SER A 457 0.81 20.43 -7.66
N ALA A 458 1.19 20.50 -8.93
CA ALA A 458 0.39 21.06 -10.01
C ALA A 458 0.26 20.00 -11.13
N VAL A 459 -0.96 19.69 -11.53
CA VAL A 459 -1.25 18.80 -12.66
C VAL A 459 -2.11 19.58 -13.66
N TYR A 460 -1.56 19.80 -14.85
CA TYR A 460 -2.25 20.47 -15.95
C TYR A 460 -2.46 19.53 -17.12
N THR A 461 -3.69 19.33 -17.50
CA THR A 461 -4.06 18.47 -18.63
C THR A 461 -4.79 19.28 -19.69
N THR A 462 -4.26 19.26 -20.89
CA THR A 462 -4.85 19.90 -22.06
C THR A 462 -4.80 18.95 -23.26
N GLY A 463 -5.97 18.58 -23.79
CA GLY A 463 -6.08 17.59 -24.84
C GLY A 463 -5.38 16.26 -24.49
N ARG A 464 -4.29 15.96 -25.19
CA ARG A 464 -3.47 14.74 -25.02
C ARG A 464 -2.23 14.93 -24.15
N LEU A 465 -1.95 16.16 -23.73
CA LEU A 465 -0.77 16.50 -22.93
C LEU A 465 -1.15 16.64 -21.47
N THR A 466 -0.40 15.98 -20.58
CA THR A 466 -0.47 16.16 -19.13
C THR A 466 0.89 16.60 -18.62
N LEU A 467 0.95 17.77 -18.00
CA LEU A 467 2.13 18.29 -17.31
C LEU A 467 1.96 18.11 -15.80
N THR A 468 2.98 17.66 -15.13
CA THR A 468 2.99 17.47 -13.69
C THR A 468 4.22 18.15 -13.10
N GLY A 469 4.01 19.05 -12.17
CA GLY A 469 5.05 19.64 -11.32
C GLY A 469 4.82 19.26 -9.87
N ARG A 470 5.86 18.88 -9.14
CA ARG A 470 5.79 18.54 -7.73
C ARG A 470 7.04 19.00 -7.01
N TYR A 471 6.86 19.63 -5.85
CA TYR A 471 7.93 20.01 -4.95
C TYR A 471 7.58 19.60 -3.52
N ARG A 472 8.49 18.93 -2.82
CA ARG A 472 8.36 18.54 -1.41
C ARG A 472 9.55 19.05 -0.62
N LEU A 473 9.28 19.62 0.54
CA LEU A 473 10.28 20.00 1.53
C LEU A 473 9.94 19.28 2.83
N LYS A 474 10.86 18.44 3.32
CA LYS A 474 10.73 17.76 4.61
C LYS A 474 11.92 18.11 5.50
N LYS A 475 11.62 18.61 6.69
CA LYS A 475 12.60 18.94 7.73
C LYS A 475 12.34 18.08 8.95
N ARG A 476 13.36 17.38 9.44
CA ARG A 476 13.28 16.53 10.63
C ARG A 476 14.49 16.75 11.51
N GLN A 477 14.26 16.80 12.82
CA GLN A 477 15.35 16.83 13.78
C GLN A 477 15.92 15.41 14.01
N LYS A 478 17.24 15.31 13.96
CA LYS A 478 18.04 14.11 14.25
C LYS A 478 19.23 14.49 15.11
N ASP A 479 19.80 13.51 15.81
CA ASP A 479 21.04 13.72 16.57
C ASP A 479 22.20 14.13 15.65
N ASN A 480 23.04 15.04 16.15
CA ASN A 480 24.37 15.28 15.58
C ASN A 480 25.29 14.05 15.79
N ALA A 481 26.55 14.11 15.30
CA ALA A 481 27.47 12.98 15.39
C ALA A 481 27.68 12.51 16.83
N ASP A 482 27.82 13.44 17.76
CA ASP A 482 28.16 13.19 19.17
C ASP A 482 26.91 12.99 20.05
N LYS A 483 25.72 13.06 19.47
CA LYS A 483 24.41 12.98 20.15
C LYS A 483 24.22 14.00 21.28
N THR A 484 24.89 15.14 21.18
CA THR A 484 24.81 16.24 22.16
C THR A 484 23.70 17.23 21.84
N ALA A 485 23.30 17.33 20.57
CA ALA A 485 22.28 18.26 20.10
C ALA A 485 21.48 17.68 18.93
N LEU A 486 20.25 18.18 18.77
CA LEU A 486 19.44 17.90 17.59
C LEU A 486 19.74 18.92 16.49
N ILE A 487 20.00 18.43 15.29
CA ILE A 487 20.16 19.21 14.07
C ILE A 487 19.08 18.85 13.05
N TYR A 488 18.76 19.78 12.15
CA TYR A 488 17.78 19.49 11.10
C TYR A 488 18.41 18.72 9.94
N LYS A 489 17.81 17.58 9.61
CA LYS A 489 17.93 16.98 8.28
C LYS A 489 16.84 17.60 7.40
N THR A 490 17.24 18.22 6.29
CA THR A 490 16.34 18.84 5.31
C THR A 490 16.42 18.08 4.01
N ASP A 491 15.30 17.48 3.59
CA ASP A 491 15.15 16.78 2.32
C ASP A 491 14.26 17.62 1.40
N GLN A 492 14.76 17.99 0.23
CA GLN A 492 14.03 18.68 -0.83
C GLN A 492 13.96 17.80 -2.05
N ARG A 493 12.78 17.66 -2.63
CA ARG A 493 12.55 16.84 -3.83
C ARG A 493 11.68 17.60 -4.82
N ALA A 494 12.14 17.71 -6.05
CA ALA A 494 11.41 18.31 -7.16
C ALA A 494 11.21 17.28 -8.27
N ARG A 495 10.03 17.29 -8.89
CA ARG A 495 9.72 16.47 -10.07
C ARG A 495 8.97 17.31 -11.09
N LEU A 496 9.42 17.23 -12.34
CA LEU A 496 8.69 17.72 -13.50
C LEU A 496 8.47 16.56 -14.46
N ALA A 497 7.26 16.40 -14.95
CA ALA A 497 6.95 15.36 -15.93
C ALA A 497 5.98 15.87 -16.98
N ALA A 498 6.19 15.44 -18.21
CA ALA A 498 5.30 15.65 -19.35
C ALA A 498 4.91 14.29 -19.93
N LEU A 499 3.61 14.02 -20.01
CA LEU A 499 3.03 12.83 -20.63
C LEU A 499 2.19 13.26 -21.83
N TYR A 500 2.54 12.76 -23.00
CA TYR A 500 1.72 12.88 -24.21
C TYR A 500 1.08 11.52 -24.52
N ASP A 501 -0.25 11.49 -24.64
CA ASP A 501 -1.03 10.30 -24.91
C ASP A 501 -1.64 10.38 -26.31
N GLY A 502 -1.03 9.66 -27.26
CA GLY A 502 -1.48 9.55 -28.65
C GLY A 502 -2.63 8.55 -28.85
N GLY A 503 -3.17 7.92 -27.76
CA GLY A 503 -4.18 6.87 -27.84
C GLY A 503 -3.55 5.47 -27.92
N SER A 504 -3.08 5.08 -29.10
CA SER A 504 -2.36 3.80 -29.28
C SER A 504 -0.88 3.84 -28.88
N TRP A 505 -0.35 5.00 -28.58
CA TRP A 505 1.03 5.19 -28.11
C TRP A 505 1.10 6.32 -27.09
N SER A 506 2.13 6.31 -26.26
CA SER A 506 2.37 7.38 -25.29
C SER A 506 3.86 7.60 -25.08
N ILE A 507 4.24 8.83 -24.76
CA ILE A 507 5.61 9.21 -24.39
C ILE A 507 5.54 10.02 -23.11
N LYS A 508 6.45 9.72 -22.19
CA LYS A 508 6.61 10.43 -20.92
C LYS A 508 8.07 10.84 -20.75
N ALA A 509 8.31 12.14 -20.57
CA ALA A 509 9.59 12.66 -20.11
C ALA A 509 9.46 13.10 -18.64
N GLN A 510 10.47 12.84 -17.82
CA GLN A 510 10.47 13.18 -16.40
C GLN A 510 11.87 13.58 -15.95
N ILE A 511 11.94 14.62 -15.12
CA ILE A 511 13.14 15.08 -14.44
C ILE A 511 12.86 15.10 -12.95
N ASP A 512 13.72 14.46 -12.18
CA ASP A 512 13.71 14.42 -10.73
C ASP A 512 14.97 15.10 -10.19
N GLY A 513 14.82 15.93 -9.17
CA GLY A 513 15.92 16.53 -8.42
C GLY A 513 15.72 16.30 -6.93
N THR A 514 16.79 16.01 -6.22
CA THR A 514 16.80 15.86 -4.77
C THR A 514 17.99 16.60 -4.17
N THR A 515 17.78 17.24 -3.03
CA THR A 515 18.83 17.84 -2.23
C THR A 515 18.58 17.48 -0.78
N THR A 516 19.54 16.84 -0.15
CA THR A 516 19.52 16.55 1.29
C THR A 516 20.62 17.36 1.97
N VAL A 517 20.25 18.05 3.03
CA VAL A 517 21.20 18.75 3.91
C VAL A 517 21.13 18.11 5.28
N PHE A 518 22.17 17.37 5.64
CA PHE A 518 22.35 16.75 6.95
C PHE A 518 23.85 16.57 7.19
N LYS A 519 24.42 17.40 8.09
CA LYS A 519 25.87 17.61 8.24
C LYS A 519 26.50 18.25 7.00
N GLU A 520 26.38 17.60 5.86
CA GLU A 520 26.82 18.05 4.54
C GLU A 520 25.64 18.11 3.59
N ARG A 521 25.82 18.79 2.47
CA ARG A 521 24.84 18.88 1.40
C ARG A 521 25.11 17.80 0.37
N SER A 522 24.08 17.05 0.02
CA SER A 522 24.10 16.01 -1.00
C SER A 522 23.01 16.30 -2.02
N ASN A 523 23.34 16.25 -3.30
CA ASN A 523 22.43 16.51 -4.40
C ASN A 523 22.31 15.29 -5.30
N GLY A 524 21.19 15.15 -5.95
CA GLY A 524 20.98 14.13 -6.96
C GLY A 524 19.98 14.58 -8.02
N TYR A 525 20.13 14.09 -9.23
CA TYR A 525 19.19 14.32 -10.32
C TYR A 525 19.05 13.08 -11.19
N MET A 526 17.88 12.94 -11.80
CA MET A 526 17.57 11.88 -12.75
C MET A 526 16.74 12.46 -13.90
N ALA A 527 17.16 12.20 -15.11
CA ALA A 527 16.36 12.48 -16.30
C ALA A 527 15.94 11.15 -16.94
N SER A 528 14.65 10.97 -17.19
CA SER A 528 14.11 9.73 -17.75
C SER A 528 13.13 10.00 -18.88
N LEU A 529 13.17 9.11 -19.88
CA LEU A 529 12.26 9.06 -21.01
C LEU A 529 11.64 7.67 -21.07
N GLY A 530 10.33 7.62 -21.21
CA GLY A 530 9.62 6.35 -21.36
C GLY A 530 8.54 6.49 -22.41
N GLY A 531 8.23 5.40 -23.09
CA GLY A 531 7.17 5.37 -24.07
C GLY A 531 6.63 3.97 -24.27
N GLY A 532 5.47 3.89 -24.90
CA GLY A 532 4.89 2.60 -25.22
C GLY A 532 3.87 2.69 -26.33
N THR A 533 3.60 1.54 -26.93
CA THR A 533 2.61 1.41 -27.99
C THR A 533 1.78 0.14 -27.85
N THR A 534 0.52 0.25 -28.21
CA THR A 534 -0.45 -0.84 -28.38
C THR A 534 -0.97 -0.90 -29.81
N ALA A 535 -0.36 -0.13 -30.74
CA ALA A 535 -0.77 -0.09 -32.15
C ALA A 535 -0.55 -1.42 -32.87
N ILE A 536 0.40 -2.23 -32.41
CA ILE A 536 0.69 -3.53 -33.01
C ILE A 536 -0.32 -4.55 -32.48
N ARG A 537 -1.05 -5.18 -33.39
CA ARG A 537 -2.08 -6.16 -33.01
C ARG A 537 -1.50 -7.26 -32.12
N ARG A 538 -2.14 -7.51 -30.97
CA ARG A 538 -1.76 -8.50 -29.95
C ARG A 538 -0.48 -8.17 -29.17
N PHE A 539 0.20 -7.07 -29.47
CA PHE A 539 1.39 -6.66 -28.73
C PHE A 539 1.17 -5.32 -28.02
N ALA A 540 1.73 -5.21 -26.82
CA ALA A 540 1.96 -3.92 -26.16
C ALA A 540 3.44 -3.87 -25.78
N ILE A 541 4.13 -2.82 -26.21
CA ILE A 541 5.56 -2.64 -26.00
C ILE A 541 5.78 -1.35 -25.24
N TYR A 542 6.61 -1.38 -24.20
CA TYR A 542 6.99 -0.23 -23.40
C TYR A 542 8.49 -0.24 -23.18
N ALA A 543 9.11 0.91 -23.38
CA ALA A 543 10.54 1.10 -23.15
C ALA A 543 10.74 2.30 -22.22
N THR A 544 11.74 2.23 -21.36
CA THR A 544 12.17 3.33 -20.49
C THR A 544 13.68 3.40 -20.47
N CYS A 545 14.21 4.63 -20.39
CA CYS A 545 15.62 4.91 -20.22
C CYS A 545 15.77 6.11 -19.29
N GLY A 546 16.71 6.08 -18.35
CA GLY A 546 16.95 7.18 -17.43
C GLY A 546 18.38 7.21 -16.97
N TYR A 547 19.01 8.38 -17.05
CA TYR A 547 20.31 8.68 -16.47
C TYR A 547 20.12 9.27 -15.08
N PHE A 548 20.90 8.83 -14.11
CA PHE A 548 20.89 9.33 -12.74
C PHE A 548 22.30 9.63 -12.24
N HIS A 549 22.38 10.66 -11.40
CA HIS A 549 23.57 11.02 -10.65
C HIS A 549 23.19 11.48 -9.25
N THR A 550 23.87 11.00 -8.22
CA THR A 550 23.73 11.45 -6.84
C THR A 550 25.09 11.51 -6.16
N ASP A 551 25.31 12.54 -5.34
CA ASP A 551 26.58 12.71 -4.61
C ASP A 551 26.81 11.55 -3.63
N ASP A 552 25.74 11.09 -2.96
CA ASP A 552 25.76 9.97 -2.02
C ASP A 552 24.40 9.27 -1.89
N TYR A 553 24.31 8.32 -0.94
CA TYR A 553 23.07 7.60 -0.66
C TYR A 553 21.96 8.48 -0.07
N TYR A 554 22.29 9.60 0.60
CA TYR A 554 21.27 10.48 1.20
C TYR A 554 20.44 11.23 0.16
N SER A 555 20.99 11.45 -1.04
CA SER A 555 20.30 12.05 -2.18
C SER A 555 19.71 11.02 -3.16
N SER A 556 19.51 9.77 -2.74
CA SER A 556 18.91 8.71 -3.57
C SER A 556 17.58 9.13 -4.19
N ILE A 557 17.38 8.77 -5.44
CA ILE A 557 16.19 9.08 -6.23
C ILE A 557 15.33 7.83 -6.38
N TYR A 558 14.05 7.96 -6.04
CA TYR A 558 13.07 6.90 -6.19
C TYR A 558 12.20 7.19 -7.41
N SER A 559 12.17 6.25 -8.36
CA SER A 559 11.36 6.38 -9.56
C SER A 559 10.54 5.13 -9.79
N TYR A 560 9.24 5.33 -10.08
CA TYR A 560 8.36 4.22 -10.46
C TYR A 560 8.77 3.66 -11.82
N GLU A 561 8.97 2.37 -11.87
CA GLU A 561 9.18 1.60 -13.10
C GLU A 561 8.01 0.65 -13.33
N ARG A 562 7.48 0.61 -14.55
CA ARG A 562 6.39 -0.32 -14.87
C ARG A 562 6.83 -1.75 -14.62
N GLY A 563 6.00 -2.49 -13.84
CA GLY A 563 6.24 -3.88 -13.45
C GLY A 563 5.26 -4.85 -14.07
N MET A 564 5.36 -6.11 -13.66
CA MET A 564 4.40 -7.18 -13.92
C MET A 564 3.15 -7.01 -13.05
N LEU A 565 2.05 -7.65 -13.40
CA LEU A 565 0.86 -7.70 -12.55
C LEU A 565 1.23 -8.36 -11.20
N TYR A 566 0.87 -7.72 -10.09
CA TYR A 566 1.25 -8.11 -8.72
C TYR A 566 2.78 -8.08 -8.46
N ASP A 567 3.54 -7.31 -9.22
CA ASP A 567 4.98 -7.09 -9.01
C ASP A 567 5.28 -5.60 -9.11
N PHE A 568 5.06 -4.87 -8.01
CA PHE A 568 5.31 -3.45 -7.91
C PHE A 568 6.82 -3.19 -7.95
N SER A 569 7.26 -2.22 -8.76
CA SER A 569 8.67 -1.85 -8.87
C SER A 569 8.84 -0.34 -8.65
N PHE A 570 9.58 -0.02 -7.60
CA PHE A 570 9.91 1.36 -7.23
C PHE A 570 11.38 1.44 -6.82
N PRO A 571 12.31 1.24 -7.77
CA PRO A 571 13.74 1.17 -7.48
C PRO A 571 14.28 2.51 -6.95
N SER A 572 15.31 2.39 -6.11
CA SER A 572 16.12 3.48 -5.60
C SER A 572 17.43 3.55 -6.39
N TYR A 573 17.78 4.72 -6.89
CA TYR A 573 18.99 4.98 -7.65
C TYR A 573 19.93 5.87 -6.84
N TYR A 574 21.20 5.49 -6.71
CA TYR A 574 22.25 6.26 -6.05
C TYR A 574 23.59 6.03 -6.74
N GLY A 575 24.50 7.02 -6.67
CA GLY A 575 25.73 7.08 -7.46
C GLY A 575 25.47 7.58 -8.87
N GLU A 576 26.24 7.14 -9.85
CA GLU A 576 26.11 7.57 -11.24
C GLU A 576 25.85 6.37 -12.14
N GLY A 577 24.89 6.49 -13.06
CA GLY A 577 24.59 5.41 -13.97
C GLY A 577 23.38 5.65 -14.87
N ILE A 578 23.06 4.62 -15.63
CA ILE A 578 21.90 4.59 -16.53
C ILE A 578 21.03 3.38 -16.22
N ARG A 579 19.72 3.59 -16.23
CA ARG A 579 18.72 2.52 -16.16
C ARG A 579 17.95 2.47 -17.48
N TYR A 580 17.83 1.28 -18.07
CA TYR A 580 16.96 1.04 -19.21
C TYR A 580 16.17 -0.25 -19.03
N ALA A 581 14.93 -0.25 -19.51
CA ALA A 581 14.06 -1.41 -19.43
C ALA A 581 13.14 -1.49 -20.64
N LEU A 582 12.89 -2.72 -21.09
CA LEU A 582 11.96 -3.06 -22.15
C LEU A 582 10.93 -4.05 -21.64
N ILE A 583 9.65 -3.77 -21.89
CA ILE A 583 8.54 -4.65 -21.57
C ILE A 583 7.81 -4.98 -22.88
N VAL A 584 7.61 -6.25 -23.12
CA VAL A 584 6.79 -6.77 -24.21
C VAL A 584 5.67 -7.62 -23.63
N LYS A 585 4.43 -7.24 -23.92
CA LYS A 585 3.25 -8.02 -23.59
C LYS A 585 2.65 -8.58 -24.88
N TYR A 586 2.53 -9.89 -24.98
CA TYR A 586 1.92 -10.60 -26.10
C TYR A 586 0.61 -11.25 -25.69
N MET A 587 -0.45 -10.98 -26.45
CA MET A 587 -1.81 -11.44 -26.19
C MET A 587 -2.30 -12.28 -27.37
N PRO A 588 -1.91 -13.57 -27.49
CA PRO A 588 -2.34 -14.42 -28.61
C PRO A 588 -3.86 -14.60 -28.64
N THR A 589 -4.50 -14.64 -27.47
CA THR A 589 -5.95 -14.70 -27.30
C THR A 589 -6.42 -13.75 -26.20
N LYS A 590 -7.74 -13.52 -26.08
CA LYS A 590 -8.32 -12.77 -24.95
C LYS A 590 -8.12 -13.47 -23.60
N ARG A 591 -7.77 -14.77 -23.60
CA ARG A 591 -7.63 -15.62 -22.40
C ARG A 591 -6.18 -15.84 -21.98
N LEU A 592 -5.23 -15.64 -22.86
CA LEU A 592 -3.81 -15.89 -22.61
C LEU A 592 -3.00 -14.64 -22.92
N TYR A 593 -2.14 -14.22 -21.99
CA TYR A 593 -1.07 -13.31 -22.29
C TYR A 593 0.26 -13.75 -21.66
N VAL A 594 1.32 -13.43 -22.35
CA VAL A 594 2.71 -13.59 -21.92
C VAL A 594 3.33 -12.20 -21.85
N MET A 595 4.03 -11.90 -20.78
CA MET A 595 4.73 -10.65 -20.58
C MET A 595 6.19 -10.94 -20.24
N ALA A 596 7.08 -10.28 -20.93
CA ALA A 596 8.51 -10.31 -20.67
C ALA A 596 9.01 -8.90 -20.39
N LYS A 597 9.88 -8.75 -19.40
CA LYS A 597 10.58 -7.53 -19.06
C LYS A 597 12.06 -7.83 -18.95
N ALA A 598 12.89 -7.06 -19.64
CA ALA A 598 14.33 -7.01 -19.42
C ALA A 598 14.69 -5.61 -18.90
N GLY A 599 15.46 -5.53 -17.85
CA GLY A 599 15.88 -4.26 -17.29
C GLY A 599 17.31 -4.31 -16.78
N THR A 600 18.11 -3.29 -17.13
CA THR A 600 19.52 -3.19 -16.77
C THR A 600 19.78 -1.86 -16.08
N THR A 601 20.54 -1.88 -14.99
CA THR A 601 21.16 -0.70 -14.39
C THR A 601 22.66 -0.82 -14.55
N ASP A 602 23.27 0.11 -15.27
CA ASP A 602 24.73 0.24 -15.44
C ASP A 602 25.22 1.39 -14.57
N TYR A 603 26.13 1.09 -13.66
CA TYR A 603 26.80 2.07 -12.82
C TYR A 603 28.15 2.45 -13.42
N PHE A 604 28.43 3.76 -13.46
CA PHE A 604 29.67 4.31 -14.02
C PHE A 604 30.75 4.59 -12.96
N ASP A 605 30.33 4.67 -11.69
CA ASP A 605 31.13 5.10 -10.57
C ASP A 605 31.64 3.93 -9.69
N ARG A 606 31.28 2.69 -10.01
CA ARG A 606 31.62 1.52 -9.18
C ARG A 606 31.71 0.23 -9.95
N SER A 607 32.53 -0.69 -9.45
CA SER A 607 32.68 -2.07 -9.97
C SER A 607 31.93 -3.10 -9.12
N GLN A 608 31.32 -2.69 -8.00
CA GLN A 608 30.58 -3.57 -7.10
C GLN A 608 29.30 -2.88 -6.64
N VAL A 609 28.19 -3.62 -6.56
CA VAL A 609 26.87 -3.12 -6.15
C VAL A 609 26.34 -3.95 -4.98
N GLY A 610 25.79 -3.27 -3.97
CA GLY A 610 25.23 -3.91 -2.77
C GLY A 610 26.29 -4.18 -1.70
N THR A 611 25.87 -4.81 -0.61
CA THR A 611 26.70 -5.09 0.56
C THR A 611 26.45 -6.50 1.11
N ALA A 612 27.40 -7.06 1.87
CA ALA A 612 27.30 -8.37 2.50
C ALA A 612 26.91 -9.47 1.50
N LEU A 613 25.96 -10.33 1.83
CA LEU A 613 25.49 -11.41 0.95
C LEU A 613 24.75 -10.93 -0.30
N GLN A 614 24.30 -9.67 -0.33
CA GLN A 614 23.64 -9.07 -1.50
C GLN A 614 24.64 -8.44 -2.49
N GLN A 615 25.93 -8.40 -2.16
CA GLN A 615 26.96 -7.80 -3.02
C GLN A 615 27.11 -8.59 -4.33
N VAL A 616 27.17 -7.83 -5.41
CA VAL A 616 27.43 -8.30 -6.78
C VAL A 616 28.74 -7.67 -7.25
N ASP A 617 29.68 -8.48 -7.73
CA ASP A 617 30.97 -8.04 -8.25
C ASP A 617 30.84 -7.68 -9.74
N ALA A 618 30.02 -6.69 -10.04
CA ALA A 618 29.80 -6.12 -11.36
C ALA A 618 29.25 -4.70 -11.24
N SER A 619 29.50 -3.87 -12.25
CA SER A 619 28.92 -2.53 -12.39
C SER A 619 27.51 -2.57 -13.02
N SER A 620 27.15 -3.65 -13.67
CA SER A 620 25.87 -3.81 -14.39
C SER A 620 25.00 -4.88 -13.73
N LEU A 621 23.74 -4.54 -13.48
CA LEU A 621 22.71 -5.44 -12.94
C LEU A 621 21.58 -5.62 -13.95
N THR A 622 21.45 -6.79 -14.53
CA THR A 622 20.40 -7.14 -15.48
C THR A 622 19.44 -8.18 -14.92
N ASP A 623 18.16 -7.87 -14.96
CA ASP A 623 17.07 -8.76 -14.55
C ASP A 623 16.16 -9.06 -15.74
N ILE A 624 15.78 -10.33 -15.90
CA ILE A 624 14.71 -10.76 -16.81
C ILE A 624 13.52 -11.22 -15.97
N GLN A 625 12.37 -10.65 -16.23
CA GLN A 625 11.11 -11.05 -15.62
C GLN A 625 10.19 -11.63 -16.68
N LEU A 626 9.51 -12.74 -16.33
CA LEU A 626 8.56 -13.42 -17.20
C LEU A 626 7.25 -13.60 -16.45
N GLN A 627 6.12 -13.36 -17.10
CA GLN A 627 4.80 -13.63 -16.55
C GLN A 627 3.91 -14.27 -17.61
N LEU A 628 3.29 -15.38 -17.22
CA LEU A 628 2.25 -16.04 -17.97
C LEU A 628 0.94 -15.87 -17.21
N ARG A 629 -0.13 -15.47 -17.89
CA ARG A 629 -1.47 -15.46 -17.34
C ARG A 629 -2.44 -16.14 -18.27
N TRP A 630 -3.20 -17.10 -17.73
CA TRP A 630 -4.16 -17.88 -18.47
C TRP A 630 -5.52 -17.87 -17.75
N LYS A 631 -6.56 -17.49 -18.52
CA LYS A 631 -7.97 -17.54 -18.12
C LYS A 631 -8.64 -18.70 -18.85
N PHE A 632 -9.38 -19.57 -18.15
CA PHE A 632 -10.04 -20.73 -18.77
C PHE A 632 -11.35 -21.10 -18.08
#